data_bd89ade71ae0b4adf6ab2ace3c5d3b8a
#
_entry.id   bd89ade71ae0b4adf6ab2ace3c5d3b8a
#
_cell.length_a   1.000
_cell.length_b   1.000
_cell.length_c   1.000
_cell.angle_alpha   90.00
_cell.angle_beta   90.00
_cell.angle_gamma   90.00
#
_symmetry.space_group_name_H-M   'P 1'
#
loop_
_entity.id
_entity.type
_entity.pdbx_description
1 polymer ?
#
loop_
_entity_poly.entity_id
_entity_poly.type
_entity_poly.pdbx_seq_one_letter_code
_entity_poly.pdbx_strand_id
1 'polypeptide(L)'
;ESLNSYEKSYFLSKVKVEEQLLVNDININLGSGGRYFPLDDYVTKISRHYKYIILETEIENTPWTNWCNNLSDKFLFLLNPTEGIQNNQIIDVMDQIQEETPEHLLVDKELIVCHENKDHFPIKTSEYMAALQPISNHYHINVNDKNDFSRLARIITNKSIGVAFGGGGARGLAHVGAYKALLDNGIPIDVVCGTSAGSMMAGIIASGFSIDKIKS
;
A
#
# COMPACT_ATOMS: atom_id res chain seq x y z
N GLU A 1 7.76 0.79 10.22
CA GLU A 1 8.16 2.03 10.92
C GLU A 1 7.29 3.22 10.50
N SER A 2 7.15 3.52 9.20
CA SER A 2 6.35 4.65 8.72
C SER A 2 4.89 4.59 9.17
N LEU A 3 4.29 3.41 9.23
CA LEU A 3 2.90 3.25 9.68
C LEU A 3 2.74 3.61 11.16
N ASN A 4 3.70 3.24 12.00
CA ASN A 4 3.70 3.56 13.43
C ASN A 4 3.77 5.07 13.72
N SER A 5 4.26 5.87 12.77
CA SER A 5 4.26 7.33 12.90
C SER A 5 2.84 7.93 12.83
N TYR A 6 1.88 7.21 12.28
CA TYR A 6 0.52 7.67 12.08
C TYR A 6 -0.50 6.95 12.98
N GLU A 7 -0.32 5.64 13.16
CA GLU A 7 -1.19 4.82 14.02
C GLU A 7 -0.39 3.67 14.61
N LYS A 8 -0.79 3.20 15.80
CA LYS A 8 -0.15 2.02 16.41
C LYS A 8 -0.34 0.80 15.52
N SER A 9 0.75 0.26 15.01
CA SER A 9 0.74 -0.93 14.16
C SER A 9 1.66 -2.01 14.71
N TYR A 10 1.30 -3.26 14.46
CA TYR A 10 2.07 -4.45 14.84
C TYR A 10 2.37 -5.28 13.61
N PHE A 11 3.63 -5.62 13.42
CA PHE A 11 4.08 -6.48 12.33
C PHE A 11 4.22 -7.92 12.82
N LEU A 12 3.60 -8.85 12.12
CA LEU A 12 3.57 -10.26 12.43
C LEU A 12 4.00 -11.08 11.20
N SER A 13 5.09 -11.81 11.33
CA SER A 13 5.56 -12.80 10.37
C SER A 13 5.46 -14.20 10.96
N LYS A 14 5.55 -15.22 10.11
CA LYS A 14 5.60 -16.63 10.53
C LYS A 14 6.67 -16.87 11.57
N VAL A 15 7.90 -16.41 11.30
CA VAL A 15 9.05 -16.57 12.21
C VAL A 15 8.78 -15.95 13.57
N LYS A 16 8.23 -14.74 13.60
CA LYS A 16 7.91 -14.06 14.86
C LYS A 16 6.85 -14.77 15.67
N VAL A 17 5.88 -15.37 15.00
CA VAL A 17 4.85 -16.18 15.65
C VAL A 17 5.45 -17.45 16.25
N GLU A 18 6.28 -18.14 15.50
CA GLU A 18 6.97 -19.35 15.95
C GLU A 18 7.81 -19.08 17.20
N GLU A 19 8.55 -17.98 17.20
CA GLU A 19 9.33 -17.53 18.38
C GLU A 19 8.43 -17.23 19.59
N GLN A 20 7.33 -16.49 19.37
CA GLN A 20 6.43 -16.06 20.45
C GLN A 20 5.62 -17.21 21.06
N LEU A 21 5.22 -18.16 20.25
CA LEU A 21 4.43 -19.31 20.69
C LEU A 21 5.30 -20.54 21.02
N LEU A 22 6.63 -20.44 20.84
CA LEU A 22 7.59 -21.52 21.07
C LEU A 22 7.24 -22.79 20.26
N VAL A 23 6.85 -22.60 19.01
CA VAL A 23 6.56 -23.69 18.05
C VAL A 23 7.62 -23.74 16.97
N ASN A 24 7.96 -24.93 16.47
CA ASN A 24 9.00 -25.11 15.47
C ASN A 24 8.50 -24.90 14.04
N ASP A 25 7.23 -25.21 13.78
CA ASP A 25 6.58 -24.99 12.49
C ASP A 25 5.09 -24.75 12.69
N ILE A 26 4.68 -23.52 12.48
CA ILE A 26 3.28 -23.12 12.63
C ILE A 26 2.35 -23.81 11.62
N ASN A 27 2.84 -24.17 10.43
CA ASN A 27 2.06 -24.86 9.43
C ASN A 27 1.57 -26.23 9.91
N ILE A 28 2.39 -26.94 10.69
CA ILE A 28 1.99 -28.22 11.29
C ILE A 28 0.85 -28.01 12.30
N ASN A 29 0.92 -26.93 13.08
CA ASN A 29 -0.08 -26.63 14.10
C ASN A 29 -1.38 -26.08 13.53
N LEU A 30 -1.33 -25.34 12.41
CA LEU A 30 -2.51 -24.83 11.72
C LEU A 30 -3.27 -25.96 11.01
N GLY A 31 -2.56 -26.96 10.49
CA GLY A 31 -3.17 -28.06 9.73
C GLY A 31 -4.01 -27.59 8.55
N SER A 32 -4.78 -28.48 7.95
CA SER A 32 -5.66 -28.16 6.81
C SER A 32 -6.89 -27.32 7.18
N GLY A 33 -7.21 -27.18 8.46
CA GLY A 33 -8.36 -26.41 8.94
C GLY A 33 -8.07 -24.94 9.23
N GLY A 34 -6.81 -24.50 9.11
CA GLY A 34 -6.41 -23.11 9.28
C GLY A 34 -6.70 -22.50 10.65
N ARG A 35 -6.93 -23.33 11.69
CA ARG A 35 -7.19 -22.86 13.04
C ARG A 35 -6.15 -23.38 14.01
N TYR A 36 -5.56 -22.46 14.76
CA TYR A 36 -4.66 -22.75 15.86
C TYR A 36 -5.00 -21.83 17.04
N PHE A 37 -5.71 -22.34 18.02
CA PHE A 37 -6.28 -21.57 19.13
C PHE A 37 -5.28 -20.63 19.85
N PRO A 38 -4.02 -21.03 20.13
CA PRO A 38 -3.03 -20.12 20.72
C PRO A 38 -2.71 -18.90 19.83
N LEU A 39 -2.70 -19.05 18.51
CA LEU A 39 -2.46 -17.97 17.58
C LEU A 39 -3.65 -17.01 17.49
N ASP A 40 -4.87 -17.55 17.44
CA ASP A 40 -6.10 -16.75 17.42
C ASP A 40 -6.24 -15.91 18.70
N ASP A 41 -5.93 -16.50 19.88
CA ASP A 41 -5.92 -15.79 21.16
C ASP A 41 -4.80 -14.73 21.21
N TYR A 42 -3.63 -15.06 20.70
CA TYR A 42 -2.51 -14.12 20.60
C TYR A 42 -2.87 -12.89 19.75
N VAL A 43 -3.40 -13.09 18.54
CA VAL A 43 -3.81 -11.98 17.68
C VAL A 43 -4.97 -11.19 18.28
N THR A 44 -5.92 -11.84 18.92
CA THR A 44 -7.00 -11.17 19.66
C THR A 44 -6.48 -10.27 20.78
N LYS A 45 -5.42 -10.67 21.47
CA LYS A 45 -4.76 -9.82 22.48
C LYS A 45 -4.06 -8.62 21.86
N ILE A 46 -3.35 -8.83 20.76
CA ILE A 46 -2.66 -7.76 20.03
C ILE A 46 -3.68 -6.72 19.51
N SER A 47 -4.79 -7.16 18.93
CA SER A 47 -5.79 -6.28 18.32
C SER A 47 -6.43 -5.27 19.28
N ARG A 48 -6.36 -5.53 20.60
CA ARG A 48 -6.82 -4.59 21.62
C ARG A 48 -5.89 -3.39 21.82
N HIS A 49 -4.64 -3.49 21.40
CA HIS A 49 -3.60 -2.49 21.63
C HIS A 49 -3.10 -1.81 20.35
N TYR A 50 -3.33 -2.44 19.21
CA TYR A 50 -2.85 -1.97 17.92
C TYR A 50 -4.03 -1.82 16.95
N LYS A 51 -4.05 -0.72 16.23
CA LYS A 51 -5.10 -0.43 15.25
C LYS A 51 -4.90 -1.19 13.95
N TYR A 52 -3.66 -1.43 13.58
CA TYR A 52 -3.28 -2.19 12.41
C TYR A 52 -2.38 -3.36 12.79
N ILE A 53 -2.71 -4.53 12.28
CA ILE A 53 -1.87 -5.72 12.33
C ILE A 53 -1.47 -6.03 10.91
N ILE A 54 -0.17 -6.02 10.64
CA ILE A 54 0.39 -6.31 9.33
C ILE A 54 0.84 -7.76 9.35
N LEU A 55 0.23 -8.59 8.53
CA LEU A 55 0.57 -10.00 8.39
C LEU A 55 1.46 -10.17 7.16
N GLU A 56 2.66 -10.71 7.34
CA GLU A 56 3.54 -11.08 6.25
C GLU A 56 3.23 -12.52 5.84
N THR A 57 2.84 -12.70 4.58
CA THR A 57 2.56 -14.03 4.01
C THR A 57 3.73 -14.50 3.16
N GLU A 58 3.80 -15.82 2.97
CA GLU A 58 4.62 -16.44 1.94
C GLU A 58 3.86 -16.37 0.59
N ILE A 59 4.59 -16.44 -0.52
CA ILE A 59 3.98 -16.51 -1.86
C ILE A 59 3.28 -17.88 -2.05
N GLU A 60 3.77 -18.89 -1.37
CA GLU A 60 3.25 -20.24 -1.45
C GLU A 60 1.94 -20.38 -0.66
N ASN A 61 1.06 -21.25 -1.18
CA ASN A 61 -0.18 -21.62 -0.50
C ASN A 61 0.11 -22.54 0.70
N THR A 62 0.52 -21.93 1.81
CA THR A 62 0.78 -22.65 3.07
C THR A 62 -0.40 -22.47 4.05
N PRO A 63 -0.55 -23.33 5.06
CA PRO A 63 -1.53 -23.12 6.12
C PRO A 63 -1.38 -21.75 6.82
N TRP A 64 -0.15 -21.22 6.93
CA TRP A 64 0.10 -19.87 7.44
C TRP A 64 -0.48 -18.79 6.51
N THR A 65 -0.23 -18.90 5.20
CA THR A 65 -0.77 -17.97 4.20
C THR A 65 -2.30 -17.97 4.23
N ASN A 66 -2.91 -19.16 4.28
CA ASN A 66 -4.38 -19.30 4.35
C ASN A 66 -4.96 -18.70 5.64
N TRP A 67 -4.28 -18.90 6.75
CA TRP A 67 -4.70 -18.28 8.01
C TRP A 67 -4.64 -16.75 7.94
N CYS A 68 -3.56 -16.19 7.39
CA CYS A 68 -3.43 -14.75 7.18
C CYS A 68 -4.51 -14.20 6.25
N ASN A 69 -4.80 -14.91 5.15
CA ASN A 69 -5.81 -14.51 4.17
C ASN A 69 -7.21 -14.44 4.81
N ASN A 70 -7.56 -15.44 5.62
CA ASN A 70 -8.85 -15.49 6.31
C ASN A 70 -9.04 -14.39 7.38
N LEU A 71 -7.95 -13.82 7.87
CA LEU A 71 -7.99 -12.80 8.91
C LEU A 71 -7.90 -11.38 8.36
N SER A 72 -7.43 -11.21 7.13
CA SER A 72 -7.10 -9.90 6.56
C SER A 72 -8.31 -9.18 5.99
N ASP A 73 -8.46 -7.89 6.34
CA ASP A 73 -9.46 -6.98 5.77
C ASP A 73 -8.95 -6.31 4.48
N LYS A 74 -7.64 -6.31 4.25
CA LYS A 74 -6.98 -5.67 3.10
C LYS A 74 -5.75 -6.46 2.68
N PHE A 75 -5.57 -6.62 1.37
CA PHE A 75 -4.39 -7.24 0.78
C PHE A 75 -3.52 -6.20 0.07
N LEU A 76 -2.22 -6.25 0.34
CA LEU A 76 -1.22 -5.43 -0.31
C LEU A 76 -0.28 -6.35 -1.10
N PHE A 77 -0.40 -6.33 -2.42
CA PHE A 77 0.46 -7.10 -3.30
C PHE A 77 1.70 -6.29 -3.66
N LEU A 78 2.87 -6.79 -3.33
CA LEU A 78 4.15 -6.15 -3.63
C LEU A 78 4.69 -6.69 -4.95
N LEU A 79 4.93 -5.82 -5.93
CA LEU A 79 5.47 -6.18 -7.23
C LEU A 79 6.82 -5.48 -7.46
N ASN A 80 7.84 -6.26 -7.77
CA ASN A 80 9.09 -5.74 -8.31
C ASN A 80 9.00 -5.69 -9.84
N PRO A 81 8.97 -4.51 -10.48
CA PRO A 81 8.78 -4.39 -11.91
C PRO A 81 9.95 -4.94 -12.74
N THR A 82 11.13 -5.14 -12.12
CA THR A 82 12.30 -5.74 -12.80
C THR A 82 12.15 -7.24 -12.99
N GLU A 83 11.41 -7.90 -12.12
CA GLU A 83 11.13 -9.33 -12.18
C GLU A 83 9.91 -9.64 -13.07
N GLY A 84 9.07 -8.66 -13.30
CA GLY A 84 7.85 -8.76 -14.13
C GLY A 84 6.76 -9.62 -13.50
N ILE A 85 5.62 -9.72 -14.19
CA ILE A 85 4.51 -10.63 -13.81
C ILE A 85 4.80 -12.09 -14.18
N GLN A 86 5.99 -12.38 -14.68
CA GLN A 86 6.33 -13.72 -15.19
C GLN A 86 6.34 -14.82 -14.12
N ASN A 87 6.35 -14.44 -12.85
CA ASN A 87 5.98 -15.35 -11.77
C ASN A 87 4.45 -15.39 -11.67
N ASN A 88 3.84 -16.38 -12.29
CA ASN A 88 2.40 -16.69 -12.17
C ASN A 88 1.92 -16.80 -10.70
N GLN A 89 2.83 -16.87 -9.75
CA GLN A 89 2.57 -17.04 -8.32
C GLN A 89 1.67 -15.94 -7.71
N ILE A 90 1.85 -14.65 -8.10
CA ILE A 90 0.98 -13.59 -7.60
C ILE A 90 -0.44 -13.75 -8.14
N ILE A 91 -0.56 -14.16 -9.41
CA ILE A 91 -1.86 -14.42 -10.06
C ILE A 91 -2.54 -15.60 -9.35
N ASP A 92 -1.83 -16.70 -9.15
CA ASP A 92 -2.35 -17.91 -8.49
C ASP A 92 -2.84 -17.59 -7.06
N VAL A 93 -2.09 -16.77 -6.29
CA VAL A 93 -2.50 -16.33 -4.95
C VAL A 93 -3.74 -15.42 -5.01
N MET A 94 -3.82 -14.53 -6.01
CA MET A 94 -5.00 -13.66 -6.16
C MET A 94 -6.25 -14.45 -6.53
N ASP A 95 -6.12 -15.41 -7.44
CA ASP A 95 -7.22 -16.27 -7.86
C ASP A 95 -7.70 -17.13 -6.68
N GLN A 96 -6.78 -17.69 -5.90
CA GLN A 96 -7.12 -18.43 -4.69
C GLN A 96 -7.86 -17.57 -3.66
N ILE A 97 -7.35 -16.36 -3.35
CA ILE A 97 -8.04 -15.43 -2.44
C ILE A 97 -9.45 -15.12 -2.95
N GLN A 98 -9.62 -15.03 -4.26
CA GLN A 98 -10.93 -14.76 -4.85
C GLN A 98 -11.88 -15.95 -4.75
N GLU A 99 -11.39 -17.17 -4.96
CA GLU A 99 -12.17 -18.39 -4.83
C GLU A 99 -12.58 -18.67 -3.38
N GLU A 100 -11.68 -18.41 -2.42
CA GLU A 100 -11.92 -18.67 -1.00
C GLU A 100 -12.71 -17.56 -0.30
N THR A 101 -12.73 -16.34 -0.88
CA THR A 101 -13.47 -15.21 -0.31
C THR A 101 -14.92 -15.26 -0.76
N PRO A 102 -15.91 -15.34 0.15
CA PRO A 102 -17.31 -15.29 -0.21
C PRO A 102 -17.64 -14.02 -1.02
N GLU A 103 -18.45 -14.14 -2.07
CA GLU A 103 -18.80 -13.04 -3.00
C GLU A 103 -19.33 -11.76 -2.30
N HIS A 104 -19.87 -11.89 -1.09
CA HIS A 104 -20.40 -10.77 -0.32
C HIS A 104 -19.34 -10.05 0.54
N LEU A 105 -18.13 -10.59 0.64
CA LEU A 105 -17.00 -9.96 1.33
C LEU A 105 -16.11 -9.27 0.31
N LEU A 106 -16.34 -7.98 0.11
CA LEU A 106 -15.47 -7.13 -0.69
C LEU A 106 -14.20 -6.82 0.11
N VAL A 107 -13.15 -7.61 -0.10
CA VAL A 107 -11.84 -7.34 0.48
C VAL A 107 -11.06 -6.43 -0.46
N ASP A 108 -10.53 -5.34 0.07
CA ASP A 108 -9.68 -4.41 -0.69
C ASP A 108 -8.38 -5.09 -1.10
N LYS A 109 -8.11 -5.12 -2.41
CA LYS A 109 -6.86 -5.61 -2.99
C LYS A 109 -6.13 -4.44 -3.63
N GLU A 110 -4.95 -4.11 -3.16
CA GLU A 110 -4.15 -2.99 -3.65
C GLU A 110 -2.78 -3.47 -4.12
N LEU A 111 -2.29 -2.89 -5.22
CA LEU A 111 -0.99 -3.20 -5.80
C LEU A 111 0.04 -2.14 -5.43
N ILE A 112 1.19 -2.55 -4.91
CA ILE A 112 2.32 -1.68 -4.62
C ILE A 112 3.47 -2.07 -5.54
N VAL A 113 3.78 -1.21 -6.50
CA VAL A 113 4.91 -1.40 -7.42
C VAL A 113 6.15 -0.77 -6.80
N CYS A 114 7.13 -1.63 -6.48
CA CYS A 114 8.35 -1.27 -5.74
C CYS A 114 9.50 -0.99 -6.72
N HIS A 115 9.94 0.26 -6.81
CA HIS A 115 11.05 0.69 -7.66
C HIS A 115 12.32 0.91 -6.84
N GLU A 116 13.47 0.51 -7.38
CA GLU A 116 14.77 0.81 -6.78
C GLU A 116 15.29 2.20 -7.14
N ASN A 117 14.90 2.72 -8.31
CA ASN A 117 15.34 4.01 -8.84
C ASN A 117 14.15 4.90 -9.24
N LYS A 118 14.31 6.23 -9.05
CA LYS A 118 13.32 7.25 -9.46
C LYS A 118 13.40 7.65 -10.94
N ASP A 119 14.45 7.25 -11.65
CA ASP A 119 14.80 7.82 -12.95
C ASP A 119 13.96 7.27 -14.11
N HIS A 120 13.07 6.33 -13.85
CA HIS A 120 12.21 5.76 -14.86
C HIS A 120 10.74 6.02 -14.56
N PHE A 121 10.01 6.55 -15.56
CA PHE A 121 8.56 6.56 -15.51
C PHE A 121 8.05 5.12 -15.35
N PRO A 122 7.02 4.91 -14.51
CA PRO A 122 6.44 3.59 -14.35
C PRO A 122 5.87 3.12 -15.69
N ILE A 123 6.56 2.13 -16.29
CA ILE A 123 6.13 1.45 -17.51
C ILE A 123 5.38 0.18 -17.15
N LYS A 124 4.47 -0.26 -18.03
CA LYS A 124 3.69 -1.50 -17.88
C LYS A 124 2.66 -1.52 -16.73
N THR A 125 2.38 -0.42 -16.06
CA THR A 125 1.36 -0.39 -15.00
C THR A 125 0.01 -0.89 -15.49
N SER A 126 -0.39 -0.51 -16.72
CA SER A 126 -1.64 -1.00 -17.33
C SER A 126 -1.65 -2.52 -17.59
N GLU A 127 -0.50 -3.10 -17.91
CA GLU A 127 -0.36 -4.55 -18.09
C GLU A 127 -0.50 -5.25 -16.72
N TYR A 128 0.12 -4.70 -15.67
CA TYR A 128 -0.02 -5.23 -14.31
C TYR A 128 -1.45 -5.15 -13.82
N MET A 129 -2.09 -4.00 -14.01
CA MET A 129 -3.49 -3.81 -13.63
C MET A 129 -4.44 -4.73 -14.38
N ALA A 130 -4.15 -5.05 -15.65
CA ALA A 130 -4.96 -5.97 -16.44
C ALA A 130 -4.78 -7.43 -16.02
N ALA A 131 -3.56 -7.82 -15.65
CA ALA A 131 -3.23 -9.20 -15.25
C ALA A 131 -3.69 -9.52 -13.82
N LEU A 132 -3.73 -8.53 -12.93
CA LEU A 132 -4.00 -8.70 -11.50
C LEU A 132 -5.42 -8.20 -11.12
N GLN A 133 -6.41 -8.39 -11.95
CA GLN A 133 -7.81 -8.04 -11.67
C GLN A 133 -8.44 -9.01 -10.64
N PRO A 134 -9.31 -8.53 -9.71
CA PRO A 134 -9.65 -7.13 -9.46
C PRO A 134 -8.71 -6.46 -8.45
N ILE A 135 -8.12 -5.32 -8.84
CA ILE A 135 -7.33 -4.45 -7.97
C ILE A 135 -8.09 -3.13 -7.76
N SER A 136 -8.28 -2.72 -6.51
CA SER A 136 -8.98 -1.47 -6.15
C SER A 136 -8.13 -0.24 -6.47
N ASN A 137 -6.86 -0.28 -6.09
CA ASN A 137 -5.92 0.83 -6.25
C ASN A 137 -4.51 0.30 -6.52
N HIS A 138 -3.66 1.17 -7.08
CA HIS A 138 -2.24 0.87 -7.22
C HIS A 138 -1.39 2.07 -6.82
N TYR A 139 -0.20 1.78 -6.31
CA TYR A 139 0.76 2.79 -5.85
C TYR A 139 2.16 2.44 -6.34
N HIS A 140 2.93 3.46 -6.70
CA HIS A 140 4.34 3.35 -7.00
C HIS A 140 5.15 3.92 -5.86
N ILE A 141 6.11 3.15 -5.36
CA ILE A 141 7.02 3.59 -4.31
C ILE A 141 8.47 3.34 -4.73
N ASN A 142 9.35 4.25 -4.36
CA ASN A 142 10.79 4.01 -4.38
C ASN A 142 11.19 3.41 -3.03
N VAL A 143 11.74 2.19 -3.04
CA VAL A 143 12.14 1.49 -1.82
C VAL A 143 13.26 2.18 -1.05
N ASN A 144 13.97 3.11 -1.69
CA ASN A 144 15.02 3.91 -1.08
C ASN A 144 14.56 5.31 -0.61
N ASP A 145 13.27 5.65 -0.78
CA ASP A 145 12.72 6.94 -0.36
C ASP A 145 11.74 6.81 0.80
N LYS A 146 12.13 7.28 1.98
CA LYS A 146 11.28 7.28 3.18
C LYS A 146 10.00 8.09 3.01
N ASN A 147 9.97 9.09 2.13
CA ASN A 147 8.78 9.90 1.88
C ASN A 147 7.70 9.08 1.16
N ASP A 148 8.09 8.19 0.24
CA ASP A 148 7.16 7.30 -0.44
C ASP A 148 6.52 6.32 0.54
N PHE A 149 7.29 5.74 1.46
CA PHE A 149 6.73 4.92 2.54
C PHE A 149 5.81 5.72 3.47
N SER A 150 6.18 6.96 3.80
CA SER A 150 5.35 7.82 4.62
C SER A 150 4.04 8.18 3.93
N ARG A 151 4.08 8.44 2.61
CA ARG A 151 2.89 8.66 1.77
C ARG A 151 1.99 7.42 1.76
N LEU A 152 2.55 6.24 1.49
CA LEU A 152 1.82 4.98 1.51
C LEU A 152 1.17 4.73 2.87
N ALA A 153 1.90 4.96 3.96
CA ALA A 153 1.36 4.81 5.32
C ALA A 153 0.18 5.75 5.58
N ARG A 154 0.24 7.02 5.12
CA ARG A 154 -0.91 7.95 5.22
C ARG A 154 -2.11 7.48 4.42
N ILE A 155 -1.89 6.96 3.22
CA ILE A 155 -2.96 6.43 2.36
C ILE A 155 -3.62 5.22 3.04
N ILE A 156 -2.85 4.23 3.46
CA ILE A 156 -3.37 3.02 4.12
C ILE A 156 -4.13 3.35 5.41
N THR A 157 -3.68 4.37 6.16
CA THR A 157 -4.33 4.78 7.40
C THR A 157 -5.46 5.79 7.22
N ASN A 158 -5.85 6.12 5.98
CA ASN A 158 -6.84 7.15 5.64
C ASN A 158 -6.49 8.54 6.20
N LYS A 159 -5.19 8.86 6.24
CA LYS A 159 -4.64 10.16 6.67
C LYS A 159 -3.96 10.92 5.52
N SER A 160 -4.19 10.50 4.29
CA SER A 160 -3.66 11.17 3.11
C SER A 160 -4.20 12.60 2.98
N ILE A 161 -3.34 13.52 2.55
CA ILE A 161 -3.67 14.93 2.36
C ILE A 161 -3.85 15.18 0.87
N GLY A 162 -5.08 15.55 0.49
CA GLY A 162 -5.43 15.95 -0.87
C GLY A 162 -5.48 17.47 -1.01
N VAL A 163 -4.98 17.98 -2.15
CA VAL A 163 -5.08 19.39 -2.51
C VAL A 163 -5.84 19.56 -3.82
N ALA A 164 -6.91 20.35 -3.79
CA ALA A 164 -7.71 20.68 -4.95
C ALA A 164 -7.43 22.13 -5.40
N PHE A 165 -6.92 22.30 -6.62
CA PHE A 165 -6.64 23.61 -7.21
C PHE A 165 -7.82 24.07 -8.08
N GLY A 166 -8.38 25.21 -7.75
CA GLY A 166 -9.50 25.81 -8.48
C GLY A 166 -9.10 26.37 -9.86
N GLY A 167 -10.10 26.60 -10.71
CA GLY A 167 -9.93 27.38 -11.95
C GLY A 167 -9.75 28.89 -11.63
N GLY A 168 -9.41 29.68 -12.61
CA GLY A 168 -9.29 31.14 -12.46
C GLY A 168 -8.44 31.86 -13.49
N GLY A 169 -8.14 31.23 -14.61
CA GLY A 169 -7.29 31.81 -15.66
C GLY A 169 -5.94 32.29 -15.11
N ALA A 170 -5.55 33.53 -15.36
CA ALA A 170 -4.29 34.09 -14.88
C ALA A 170 -4.14 34.09 -13.35
N ARG A 171 -5.23 34.10 -12.59
CA ARG A 171 -5.18 33.97 -11.12
C ARG A 171 -4.67 32.61 -10.67
N GLY A 172 -4.66 31.60 -11.54
CA GLY A 172 -4.08 30.29 -11.27
C GLY A 172 -2.60 30.33 -10.89
N LEU A 173 -1.85 31.40 -11.27
CA LEU A 173 -0.48 31.61 -10.83
C LEU A 173 -0.34 31.70 -9.30
N ALA A 174 -1.40 32.12 -8.58
CA ALA A 174 -1.40 32.12 -7.11
C ALA A 174 -1.25 30.72 -6.51
N HIS A 175 -1.61 29.65 -7.25
CA HIS A 175 -1.44 28.27 -6.83
C HIS A 175 0.02 27.88 -6.59
N VAL A 176 0.97 28.50 -7.33
CA VAL A 176 2.40 28.30 -7.13
C VAL A 176 2.83 28.77 -5.73
N GLY A 177 2.32 29.93 -5.32
CA GLY A 177 2.56 30.48 -3.98
C GLY A 177 1.94 29.62 -2.88
N ALA A 178 0.70 29.16 -3.07
CA ALA A 178 0.02 28.27 -2.13
C ALA A 178 0.77 26.92 -2.00
N TYR A 179 1.16 26.32 -3.12
CA TYR A 179 1.95 25.08 -3.13
C TYR A 179 3.28 25.26 -2.39
N LYS A 180 4.00 26.36 -2.68
CA LYS A 180 5.24 26.68 -1.97
C LYS A 180 5.01 26.79 -0.47
N ALA A 181 3.96 27.49 -0.03
CA ALA A 181 3.65 27.64 1.38
C ALA A 181 3.37 26.31 2.07
N LEU A 182 2.68 25.36 1.41
CA LEU A 182 2.47 24.01 1.94
C LEU A 182 3.80 23.27 2.13
N LEU A 183 4.68 23.32 1.12
CA LEU A 183 6.00 22.69 1.20
C LEU A 183 6.88 23.30 2.30
N ASP A 184 6.94 24.63 2.38
CA ASP A 184 7.75 25.35 3.37
C ASP A 184 7.31 25.04 4.83
N ASN A 185 6.03 24.67 5.01
CA ASN A 185 5.49 24.27 6.31
C ASN A 185 5.50 22.75 6.53
N GLY A 186 6.14 21.98 5.66
CA GLY A 186 6.26 20.54 5.80
C GLY A 186 4.93 19.78 5.68
N ILE A 187 3.92 20.40 5.03
CA ILE A 187 2.63 19.74 4.80
C ILE A 187 2.77 18.80 3.61
N PRO A 188 2.63 17.48 3.80
CA PRO A 188 2.73 16.54 2.70
C PRO A 188 1.50 16.65 1.79
N ILE A 189 1.71 16.43 0.50
CA ILE A 189 0.65 16.41 -0.50
C ILE A 189 0.67 15.03 -1.14
N ASP A 190 -0.35 14.24 -0.88
CA ASP A 190 -0.43 12.84 -1.31
C ASP A 190 -1.25 12.67 -2.58
N VAL A 191 -2.27 13.51 -2.76
CA VAL A 191 -3.17 13.50 -3.90
C VAL A 191 -3.42 14.93 -4.35
N VAL A 192 -3.41 15.16 -5.65
CA VAL A 192 -3.73 16.45 -6.24
C VAL A 192 -4.83 16.33 -7.29
N CYS A 193 -5.70 17.32 -7.32
CA CYS A 193 -6.67 17.48 -8.41
C CYS A 193 -6.84 18.95 -8.76
N GLY A 194 -7.45 19.23 -9.88
CA GLY A 194 -7.66 20.62 -10.28
C GLY A 194 -8.58 20.80 -11.46
N THR A 195 -9.04 22.01 -11.64
CA THR A 195 -9.90 22.44 -12.76
C THR A 195 -9.24 23.61 -13.50
N SER A 196 -9.25 23.60 -14.85
CA SER A 196 -8.69 24.64 -15.72
C SER A 196 -7.22 24.95 -15.34
N ALA A 197 -6.86 26.19 -15.00
CA ALA A 197 -5.52 26.56 -14.54
C ALA A 197 -5.04 25.68 -13.35
N GLY A 198 -5.96 25.28 -12.47
CA GLY A 198 -5.65 24.36 -11.37
C GLY A 198 -5.29 22.96 -11.83
N SER A 199 -5.87 22.48 -12.95
CA SER A 199 -5.49 21.16 -13.49
C SER A 199 -4.07 21.14 -14.06
N MET A 200 -3.63 22.24 -14.64
CA MET A 200 -2.23 22.39 -15.07
C MET A 200 -1.29 22.34 -13.87
N MET A 201 -1.62 23.05 -12.80
CA MET A 201 -0.83 23.03 -11.57
C MET A 201 -0.79 21.63 -10.94
N ALA A 202 -1.94 20.96 -10.84
CA ALA A 202 -2.02 19.59 -10.34
C ALA A 202 -1.18 18.62 -11.18
N GLY A 203 -1.23 18.72 -12.51
CA GLY A 203 -0.41 17.91 -13.41
C GLY A 203 1.09 18.14 -13.23
N ILE A 204 1.52 19.39 -13.09
CA ILE A 204 2.92 19.74 -12.83
C ILE A 204 3.42 19.16 -11.50
N ILE A 205 2.61 19.27 -10.43
CA ILE A 205 2.95 18.71 -9.12
C ILE A 205 3.00 17.17 -9.18
N ALA A 206 2.01 16.55 -9.80
CA ALA A 206 1.95 15.09 -9.96
C ALA A 206 3.12 14.53 -10.78
N SER A 207 3.66 15.33 -11.71
CA SER A 207 4.85 14.99 -12.50
C SER A 207 6.18 15.15 -11.71
N GLY A 208 6.13 15.55 -10.44
CA GLY A 208 7.32 15.67 -9.59
C GLY A 208 8.23 16.88 -9.89
N PHE A 209 7.72 17.90 -10.57
CA PHE A 209 8.52 19.11 -10.82
C PHE A 209 8.83 19.84 -9.50
N SER A 210 10.09 20.21 -9.32
CA SER A 210 10.49 21.06 -8.18
C SER A 210 9.86 22.44 -8.27
N ILE A 211 9.64 23.09 -7.13
CA ILE A 211 9.05 24.43 -7.05
C ILE A 211 9.86 25.46 -7.86
N ASP A 212 11.18 25.32 -7.92
CA ASP A 212 12.04 26.24 -8.66
C ASP A 212 11.85 26.10 -10.17
N LYS A 213 11.63 24.86 -10.65
CA LYS A 213 11.31 24.58 -12.05
C LYS A 213 9.90 25.05 -12.42
N ILE A 214 8.98 25.11 -11.46
CA ILE A 214 7.62 25.61 -11.67
C ILE A 214 7.62 27.15 -11.81
N LYS A 215 8.56 27.83 -11.15
CA LYS A 215 8.67 29.28 -11.19
C LYS A 215 9.43 29.83 -12.41
N SER A 216 10.24 29.01 -13.06
CA SER A 216 11.00 29.38 -14.25
C SER A 216 10.12 29.43 -15.49
#